data_a2fbc6421cedaa82991245d928d72fd8
#
_entry.id   a2fbc6421cedaa82991245d928d72fd8
#
_cell.length_a   1.000
_cell.length_b   1.000
_cell.length_c   1.000
_cell.angle_alpha   90.00
_cell.angle_beta   90.00
_cell.angle_gamma   90.00
#
_symmetry.space_group_name_H-M   'P 1'
#
loop_
_entity.id
_entity.type
_entity.pdbx_description
1 polymer ?
#
loop_
_entity_poly.entity_id
_entity_poly.type
_entity_poly.pdbx_seq_one_letter_code
_entity_poly.pdbx_strand_id
1 'polypeptide(L)'
;MKPYIEWTKEELVAEKARLEQEFADVKAKGLNLNISRGKPAAAQLDLTEGMLTVLSKNEDTFAEDGTDCRNYGVLTGIPEARKLIGDICEVPAENVIVYGNASLTIMFDTVARSFLKGVAGCTPWNKLDKVKFLCPVPGYDRHFGVTEYFGVEMINVPMTPEGPDMDMVEKLVAEDDAIKGIWCVPKYSNPQGYTYSDETVKRFANLKPAAKDFRIFWDNAYIIHHLYDDRQDHLLNIIEECEKAGNPDMVYEFVSTSKVSYPGAGIAALISSEANLKEAQEYMNFQIIGHDKLNQLRHVKFFQNLDGVMNQMKKHAEILRPKFEAILQVMDQELSGLGIASWTKPNGGYFISFDAMEGCAKKIVAKANEAGLTMTGAGATYPYHNDPQDSNIRIAPSFPTPEELEIAGQVFVLSVKLVSVDKILESK
;
A
#
# COMPACT_ATOMS: atom_id res chain seq x y z
N MET A 1 -1.00 -11.56 -30.98
CA MET A 1 0.18 -11.19 -31.82
C MET A 1 1.26 -12.26 -31.68
N LYS A 2 2.25 -12.34 -32.59
CA LYS A 2 3.38 -13.27 -32.47
C LYS A 2 4.40 -12.66 -31.46
N PRO A 3 4.91 -13.43 -30.46
CA PRO A 3 5.89 -12.94 -29.52
C PRO A 3 7.15 -12.36 -30.20
N TYR A 4 7.69 -11.25 -29.71
CA TYR A 4 8.86 -10.59 -30.32
C TYR A 4 10.11 -11.50 -30.36
N ILE A 5 10.25 -12.41 -29.41
CA ILE A 5 11.37 -13.38 -29.40
C ILE A 5 11.36 -14.30 -30.62
N GLU A 6 10.21 -14.52 -31.26
CA GLU A 6 10.04 -15.36 -32.43
C GLU A 6 10.21 -14.59 -33.76
N TRP A 7 10.40 -13.26 -33.70
CA TRP A 7 10.62 -12.44 -34.91
C TRP A 7 12.04 -12.61 -35.41
N THR A 8 12.21 -12.48 -36.72
CA THR A 8 13.57 -12.46 -37.31
C THR A 8 14.32 -11.18 -36.92
N LYS A 9 15.61 -11.16 -37.08
CA LYS A 9 16.42 -9.95 -36.84
C LYS A 9 15.97 -8.79 -37.73
N GLU A 10 15.65 -9.07 -38.98
CA GLU A 10 15.19 -8.07 -39.96
C GLU A 10 13.85 -7.50 -39.56
N GLU A 11 12.90 -8.34 -39.12
CA GLU A 11 11.59 -7.91 -38.61
C GLU A 11 11.76 -7.00 -37.40
N LEU A 12 12.62 -7.36 -36.45
CA LEU A 12 12.89 -6.55 -35.25
C LEU A 12 13.57 -5.22 -35.55
N VAL A 13 14.52 -5.19 -36.53
CA VAL A 13 15.17 -3.94 -36.96
C VAL A 13 14.16 -3.00 -37.62
N ALA A 14 13.22 -3.53 -38.44
CA ALA A 14 12.17 -2.73 -39.06
C ALA A 14 11.20 -2.19 -38.01
N GLU A 15 10.81 -3.01 -37.03
CA GLU A 15 9.94 -2.59 -35.92
C GLU A 15 10.63 -1.53 -35.05
N LYS A 16 11.91 -1.71 -34.72
CA LYS A 16 12.68 -0.70 -33.99
C LYS A 16 12.63 0.66 -34.69
N ALA A 17 12.90 0.70 -35.99
CA ALA A 17 12.91 1.96 -36.76
C ALA A 17 11.52 2.63 -36.75
N ARG A 18 10.43 1.84 -36.83
CA ARG A 18 9.05 2.33 -36.71
C ARG A 18 8.78 2.93 -35.34
N LEU A 19 9.15 2.21 -34.27
CA LEU A 19 8.96 2.64 -32.89
C LEU A 19 9.79 3.87 -32.53
N GLU A 20 11.02 3.98 -33.06
CA GLU A 20 11.89 5.15 -32.86
C GLU A 20 11.27 6.41 -33.50
N GLN A 21 10.68 6.29 -34.70
CA GLN A 21 9.97 7.41 -35.32
C GLN A 21 8.77 7.83 -34.50
N GLU A 22 7.93 6.87 -34.07
CA GLU A 22 6.77 7.11 -33.24
C GLU A 22 7.15 7.76 -31.90
N PHE A 23 8.27 7.31 -31.30
CA PHE A 23 8.80 7.89 -30.08
C PHE A 23 9.26 9.35 -30.25
N ALA A 24 9.92 9.65 -31.37
CA ALA A 24 10.33 11.01 -31.69
C ALA A 24 9.12 11.94 -31.85
N ASP A 25 8.05 11.47 -32.50
CA ASP A 25 6.81 12.21 -32.69
C ASP A 25 6.09 12.48 -31.35
N VAL A 26 6.07 11.49 -30.45
CA VAL A 26 5.51 11.64 -29.09
C VAL A 26 6.34 12.62 -28.27
N LYS A 27 7.66 12.50 -28.29
CA LYS A 27 8.59 13.39 -27.57
C LYS A 27 8.46 14.85 -28.02
N ALA A 28 8.24 15.07 -29.32
CA ALA A 28 8.05 16.40 -29.89
C ALA A 28 6.79 17.11 -29.38
N LYS A 29 5.79 16.39 -28.82
CA LYS A 29 4.58 16.96 -28.22
C LYS A 29 4.83 17.70 -26.91
N GLY A 30 6.00 17.50 -26.27
CA GLY A 30 6.34 18.16 -25.00
C GLY A 30 5.41 17.82 -23.85
N LEU A 31 5.02 16.56 -23.71
CA LEU A 31 4.09 16.09 -22.68
C LEU A 31 4.66 16.30 -21.27
N ASN A 32 3.75 16.46 -20.30
CA ASN A 32 4.07 16.55 -18.87
C ASN A 32 3.05 15.75 -18.06
N LEU A 33 3.19 14.45 -18.06
CA LEU A 33 2.30 13.49 -17.42
C LEU A 33 2.96 12.87 -16.19
N ASN A 34 2.16 12.51 -15.18
CA ASN A 34 2.70 11.96 -13.94
C ASN A 34 1.80 10.84 -13.39
N ILE A 35 2.32 9.60 -13.42
CA ILE A 35 1.69 8.40 -12.84
C ILE A 35 2.56 7.78 -11.73
N SER A 36 3.37 8.59 -11.04
CA SER A 36 4.34 8.11 -10.03
C SER A 36 3.72 7.89 -8.65
N ARG A 37 2.66 8.61 -8.29
CA ARG A 37 2.13 8.61 -6.92
C ARG A 37 0.65 8.25 -6.86
N GLY A 38 0.34 7.25 -6.03
CA GLY A 38 -1.04 6.87 -5.68
C GLY A 38 -1.65 7.83 -4.66
N LYS A 39 -1.99 9.05 -5.09
CA LYS A 39 -2.71 10.04 -4.29
C LYS A 39 -4.10 10.31 -4.86
N PRO A 40 -5.08 10.66 -4.02
CA PRO A 40 -6.39 11.08 -4.48
C PRO A 40 -6.32 12.29 -5.43
N ALA A 41 -7.12 12.27 -6.49
CA ALA A 41 -7.33 13.44 -7.34
C ALA A 41 -8.29 14.44 -6.68
N ALA A 42 -8.33 15.68 -7.19
CA ALA A 42 -9.21 16.73 -6.65
C ALA A 42 -10.67 16.27 -6.55
N ALA A 43 -11.20 15.64 -7.60
CA ALA A 43 -12.56 15.12 -7.61
C ALA A 43 -12.85 14.11 -6.47
N GLN A 44 -11.85 13.35 -6.02
CA GLN A 44 -12.01 12.46 -4.87
C GLN A 44 -12.02 13.23 -3.55
N LEU A 45 -11.22 14.28 -3.43
CA LEU A 45 -11.18 15.14 -2.24
C LEU A 45 -12.47 15.94 -2.10
N ASP A 46 -13.04 16.41 -3.21
CA ASP A 46 -14.30 17.18 -3.25
C ASP A 46 -15.49 16.37 -2.73
N LEU A 47 -15.46 15.03 -2.82
CA LEU A 47 -16.48 14.16 -2.24
C LEU A 47 -16.65 14.33 -0.71
N THR A 48 -15.64 14.86 -0.04
CA THR A 48 -15.62 15.08 1.41
C THR A 48 -15.76 16.56 1.80
N GLU A 49 -16.12 17.45 0.88
CA GLU A 49 -16.25 18.89 1.14
C GLU A 49 -17.14 19.20 2.36
N GLY A 50 -18.27 18.50 2.52
CA GLY A 50 -19.18 18.66 3.65
C GLY A 50 -18.53 18.45 5.02
N MET A 51 -17.43 17.70 5.08
CA MET A 51 -16.65 17.48 6.29
C MET A 51 -15.98 18.76 6.83
N LEU A 52 -15.76 19.77 5.96
CA LEU A 52 -15.14 21.02 6.35
C LEU A 52 -16.07 21.89 7.24
N THR A 53 -17.38 21.69 7.16
CA THR A 53 -18.40 22.51 7.83
C THR A 53 -19.23 21.74 8.86
N VAL A 54 -18.98 20.44 9.05
CA VAL A 54 -19.78 19.58 9.93
C VAL A 54 -19.68 19.95 11.42
N LEU A 55 -18.62 20.66 11.82
CA LEU A 55 -18.45 21.27 13.14
C LEU A 55 -18.55 22.79 12.99
N SER A 56 -19.75 23.33 13.06
CA SER A 56 -20.00 24.74 12.75
C SER A 56 -20.19 25.63 14.02
N LYS A 57 -20.43 25.01 15.18
CA LYS A 57 -20.69 25.71 16.44
C LYS A 57 -20.18 24.89 17.64
N ASN A 58 -20.13 25.53 18.82
CA ASN A 58 -19.57 24.91 20.02
C ASN A 58 -20.32 23.63 20.44
N GLU A 59 -21.63 23.57 20.26
CA GLU A 59 -22.43 22.38 20.58
C GLU A 59 -22.05 21.16 19.75
N ASP A 60 -21.44 21.37 18.57
CA ASP A 60 -21.01 20.30 17.68
C ASP A 60 -19.69 19.64 18.13
N THR A 61 -19.00 20.21 19.13
CA THR A 61 -17.63 19.83 19.52
C THR A 61 -17.55 18.82 20.66
N PHE A 62 -18.67 18.21 21.04
CA PHE A 62 -18.74 17.22 22.10
C PHE A 62 -18.91 15.81 21.52
N ALA A 63 -18.16 14.87 22.07
CA ALA A 63 -18.33 13.45 21.80
C ALA A 63 -19.60 12.91 22.51
N GLU A 64 -20.03 11.70 22.15
CA GLU A 64 -21.25 11.07 22.70
C GLU A 64 -21.19 10.86 24.21
N ASP A 65 -20.00 10.65 24.78
CA ASP A 65 -19.78 10.50 26.22
C ASP A 65 -19.67 11.83 26.98
N GLY A 66 -19.88 12.96 26.27
CA GLY A 66 -19.79 14.31 26.82
C GLY A 66 -18.38 14.89 26.85
N THR A 67 -17.38 14.20 26.29
CA THR A 67 -16.01 14.72 26.18
C THR A 67 -15.98 15.98 25.31
N ASP A 68 -15.44 17.09 25.83
CA ASP A 68 -15.16 18.29 25.06
C ASP A 68 -13.92 18.07 24.18
N CYS A 69 -14.15 17.86 22.89
CA CYS A 69 -13.10 17.55 21.93
C CYS A 69 -12.12 18.70 21.66
N ARG A 70 -12.39 19.91 22.14
CA ARG A 70 -11.49 21.07 22.08
C ARG A 70 -10.37 21.03 23.12
N ASN A 71 -10.48 20.16 24.13
CA ASN A 71 -9.58 20.13 25.28
C ASN A 71 -8.63 18.92 25.23
N TYR A 72 -7.69 18.85 26.15
CA TYR A 72 -6.74 17.73 26.31
C TYR A 72 -7.44 16.40 26.68
N GLY A 73 -6.68 15.32 26.60
CA GLY A 73 -7.07 14.00 27.09
C GLY A 73 -7.61 13.07 26.02
N VAL A 74 -8.12 11.91 26.49
CA VAL A 74 -8.62 10.79 25.68
C VAL A 74 -7.54 10.25 24.75
N LEU A 75 -6.50 9.64 25.34
CA LEU A 75 -5.31 9.16 24.66
C LEU A 75 -5.65 8.14 23.55
N THR A 76 -6.66 7.31 23.73
CA THR A 76 -7.05 6.26 22.79
C THR A 76 -7.99 6.70 21.68
N GLY A 77 -8.43 7.97 21.71
CA GLY A 77 -9.42 8.51 20.79
C GLY A 77 -10.86 8.41 21.35
N ILE A 78 -11.77 9.23 20.80
CA ILE A 78 -13.16 9.27 21.22
C ILE A 78 -13.89 7.94 20.93
N PRO A 79 -14.86 7.54 21.76
CA PRO A 79 -15.53 6.23 21.64
C PRO A 79 -16.12 5.96 20.27
N GLU A 80 -16.83 6.92 19.70
CA GLU A 80 -17.46 6.79 18.39
C GLU A 80 -16.46 6.69 17.22
N ALA A 81 -15.28 7.30 17.34
CA ALA A 81 -14.25 7.14 16.33
C ALA A 81 -13.59 5.75 16.41
N ARG A 82 -13.35 5.26 17.61
CA ARG A 82 -12.88 3.88 17.85
C ARG A 82 -13.88 2.87 17.31
N LYS A 83 -15.18 3.12 17.56
CA LYS A 83 -16.25 2.27 17.04
C LYS A 83 -16.29 2.28 15.51
N LEU A 84 -16.23 3.46 14.87
CA LEU A 84 -16.26 3.58 13.41
C LEU A 84 -15.08 2.80 12.75
N ILE A 85 -13.88 2.94 13.30
CA ILE A 85 -12.72 2.17 12.82
C ILE A 85 -12.89 0.68 13.12
N GLY A 86 -13.40 0.32 14.29
CA GLY A 86 -13.69 -1.05 14.65
C GLY A 86 -14.69 -1.71 13.69
N ASP A 87 -15.76 -1.00 13.33
CA ASP A 87 -16.76 -1.46 12.36
C ASP A 87 -16.13 -1.67 10.95
N ILE A 88 -15.19 -0.80 10.54
CA ILE A 88 -14.45 -0.95 9.26
C ILE A 88 -13.54 -2.19 9.28
N CYS A 89 -12.89 -2.46 10.41
CA CYS A 89 -11.91 -3.54 10.56
C CYS A 89 -12.51 -4.83 11.12
N GLU A 90 -13.82 -4.85 11.39
CA GLU A 90 -14.55 -5.99 11.96
C GLU A 90 -13.97 -6.44 13.32
N VAL A 91 -13.63 -5.46 14.18
CA VAL A 91 -13.10 -5.68 15.53
C VAL A 91 -13.84 -4.85 16.58
N PRO A 92 -13.86 -5.28 17.86
CA PRO A 92 -14.37 -4.47 18.94
C PRO A 92 -13.62 -3.14 19.11
N ALA A 93 -14.32 -2.08 19.53
CA ALA A 93 -13.74 -0.75 19.71
C ALA A 93 -12.60 -0.71 20.74
N GLU A 94 -12.58 -1.62 21.71
CA GLU A 94 -11.50 -1.79 22.68
C GLU A 94 -10.18 -2.22 22.08
N ASN A 95 -10.22 -2.85 20.91
CA ASN A 95 -9.01 -3.24 20.14
C ASN A 95 -8.47 -2.11 19.26
N VAL A 96 -8.99 -0.88 19.37
CA VAL A 96 -8.65 0.26 18.51
C VAL A 96 -8.09 1.43 19.30
N ILE A 97 -6.96 1.98 18.88
CA ILE A 97 -6.47 3.31 19.27
C ILE A 97 -6.46 4.21 18.05
N VAL A 98 -7.16 5.34 18.11
CA VAL A 98 -7.18 6.34 17.03
C VAL A 98 -6.09 7.37 17.27
N TYR A 99 -5.26 7.56 16.25
CA TYR A 99 -4.11 8.48 16.23
C TYR A 99 -4.39 9.72 15.37
N GLY A 100 -3.31 10.36 14.90
CA GLY A 100 -3.35 11.45 13.92
C GLY A 100 -3.65 10.96 12.50
N ASN A 101 -3.22 11.72 11.49
CA ASN A 101 -3.67 11.55 10.11
C ASN A 101 -2.99 10.42 9.30
N ALA A 102 -1.90 9.83 9.78
CA ALA A 102 -1.10 8.93 8.96
C ALA A 102 -0.74 7.62 9.68
N SER A 103 -1.11 6.48 9.10
CA SER A 103 -0.69 5.16 9.58
C SER A 103 0.82 4.96 9.53
N LEU A 104 1.51 5.60 8.58
CA LEU A 104 2.97 5.56 8.51
C LEU A 104 3.65 6.09 9.79
N THR A 105 3.10 7.14 10.41
CA THR A 105 3.59 7.66 11.70
C THR A 105 3.44 6.60 12.80
N ILE A 106 2.31 5.89 12.85
CA ILE A 106 2.08 4.83 13.83
C ILE A 106 3.05 3.67 13.62
N MET A 107 3.28 3.27 12.37
CA MET A 107 4.26 2.22 12.03
C MET A 107 5.67 2.62 12.42
N PHE A 108 6.08 3.87 12.12
CA PHE A 108 7.37 4.42 12.54
C PHE A 108 7.51 4.42 14.06
N ASP A 109 6.51 4.92 14.79
CA ASP A 109 6.50 4.95 16.26
C ASP A 109 6.54 3.55 16.87
N THR A 110 5.86 2.58 16.23
CA THR A 110 5.88 1.18 16.68
C THR A 110 7.28 0.58 16.56
N VAL A 111 7.99 0.82 15.46
CA VAL A 111 9.39 0.40 15.31
C VAL A 111 10.28 1.16 16.31
N ALA A 112 10.12 2.49 16.44
CA ALA A 112 10.91 3.32 17.34
C ALA A 112 10.79 2.86 18.81
N ARG A 113 9.56 2.60 19.29
CA ARG A 113 9.37 2.10 20.66
C ARG A 113 10.01 0.71 20.87
N SER A 114 9.93 -0.16 19.85
CA SER A 114 10.57 -1.48 19.89
C SER A 114 12.10 -1.36 20.05
N PHE A 115 12.71 -0.39 19.36
CA PHE A 115 14.12 -0.07 19.51
C PHE A 115 14.45 0.48 20.90
N LEU A 116 13.59 1.33 21.48
CA LEU A 116 13.86 2.04 22.72
C LEU A 116 13.48 1.24 23.98
N LYS A 117 12.41 0.46 23.92
CA LYS A 117 11.77 -0.19 25.06
C LYS A 117 11.67 -1.72 24.95
N GLY A 118 11.84 -2.27 23.74
CA GLY A 118 11.56 -3.68 23.45
C GLY A 118 10.07 -3.90 23.18
N VAL A 119 9.70 -5.14 23.02
CA VAL A 119 8.31 -5.61 22.79
C VAL A 119 8.03 -6.72 23.78
N ALA A 120 6.87 -6.70 24.44
CA ALA A 120 6.44 -7.72 25.40
C ALA A 120 7.50 -8.03 26.49
N GLY A 121 8.19 -7.00 26.98
CA GLY A 121 9.24 -7.12 27.99
C GLY A 121 10.55 -7.73 27.51
N CYS A 122 10.72 -7.96 26.21
CA CYS A 122 11.97 -8.43 25.63
C CYS A 122 13.03 -7.31 25.58
N THR A 123 14.27 -7.70 25.31
CA THR A 123 15.40 -6.75 25.17
C THR A 123 15.10 -5.71 24.09
N PRO A 124 15.28 -4.40 24.37
CA PRO A 124 15.16 -3.36 23.34
C PRO A 124 16.03 -3.64 22.13
N TRP A 125 15.48 -3.44 20.94
CA TRP A 125 16.16 -3.81 19.69
C TRP A 125 17.49 -3.06 19.48
N ASN A 126 17.63 -1.85 20.01
CA ASN A 126 18.90 -1.11 19.97
C ASN A 126 20.04 -1.72 20.81
N LYS A 127 19.75 -2.76 21.60
CA LYS A 127 20.73 -3.52 22.40
C LYS A 127 21.02 -4.90 21.81
N LEU A 128 20.39 -5.24 20.70
CA LEU A 128 20.64 -6.48 19.97
C LEU A 128 21.73 -6.26 18.93
N ASP A 129 22.54 -7.29 18.69
CA ASP A 129 23.58 -7.24 17.66
C ASP A 129 22.99 -7.09 16.26
N LYS A 130 21.80 -7.66 16.04
CA LYS A 130 21.13 -7.67 14.76
C LYS A 130 19.60 -7.70 14.87
N VAL A 131 18.94 -6.92 14.03
CA VAL A 131 17.50 -6.92 13.85
C VAL A 131 17.20 -7.08 12.35
N LYS A 132 16.29 -7.97 12.04
CA LYS A 132 15.88 -8.26 10.65
C LYS A 132 14.38 -8.16 10.49
N PHE A 133 13.95 -7.75 9.29
CA PHE A 133 12.54 -7.79 8.85
C PHE A 133 12.40 -8.56 7.56
N LEU A 134 11.33 -9.32 7.46
CA LEU A 134 10.88 -9.90 6.21
C LEU A 134 10.13 -8.83 5.41
N CYS A 135 10.46 -8.74 4.14
CA CYS A 135 9.91 -7.75 3.22
C CYS A 135 9.33 -8.46 1.99
N PRO A 136 8.02 -8.71 1.96
CA PRO A 136 7.35 -9.17 0.74
C PRO A 136 7.59 -8.21 -0.42
N VAL A 137 8.07 -8.76 -1.55
CA VAL A 137 8.47 -7.97 -2.72
C VAL A 137 7.84 -8.50 -4.01
N PRO A 138 7.49 -7.60 -4.94
CA PRO A 138 7.52 -6.14 -4.82
C PRO A 138 6.56 -5.64 -3.72
N GLY A 139 6.93 -4.55 -3.03
CA GLY A 139 6.19 -4.05 -1.86
C GLY A 139 6.20 -2.52 -1.75
N TYR A 140 5.77 -2.02 -0.58
CA TYR A 140 5.60 -0.59 -0.35
C TYR A 140 6.92 0.07 0.12
N ASP A 141 7.44 0.98 -0.68
CA ASP A 141 8.71 1.67 -0.48
C ASP A 141 8.84 2.39 0.88
N ARG A 142 7.73 2.88 1.46
CA ARG A 142 7.78 3.54 2.77
C ARG A 142 8.03 2.58 3.93
N HIS A 143 7.54 1.35 3.86
CA HIS A 143 7.87 0.30 4.82
C HIS A 143 9.38 0.03 4.83
N PHE A 144 9.96 -0.13 3.65
CA PHE A 144 11.40 -0.35 3.51
C PHE A 144 12.19 0.85 4.00
N GLY A 145 11.74 2.07 3.70
CA GLY A 145 12.36 3.29 4.22
C GLY A 145 12.37 3.40 5.74
N VAL A 146 11.30 2.96 6.43
CA VAL A 146 11.27 2.91 7.91
C VAL A 146 12.31 1.91 8.42
N THR A 147 12.34 0.69 7.89
CA THR A 147 13.32 -0.33 8.32
C THR A 147 14.75 0.08 8.04
N GLU A 148 15.03 0.64 6.87
CA GLU A 148 16.35 1.15 6.50
C GLU A 148 16.81 2.28 7.43
N TYR A 149 15.90 3.22 7.77
CA TYR A 149 16.20 4.34 8.68
C TYR A 149 16.67 3.86 10.07
N PHE A 150 16.10 2.78 10.58
CA PHE A 150 16.49 2.18 11.85
C PHE A 150 17.67 1.19 11.75
N GLY A 151 18.24 1.01 10.57
CA GLY A 151 19.34 0.07 10.35
C GLY A 151 18.94 -1.42 10.45
N VAL A 152 17.66 -1.72 10.23
CA VAL A 152 17.14 -3.08 10.20
C VAL A 152 17.53 -3.75 8.88
N GLU A 153 18.10 -4.95 8.96
CA GLU A 153 18.37 -5.77 7.78
C GLU A 153 17.08 -6.26 7.15
N MET A 154 16.92 -6.08 5.85
CA MET A 154 15.72 -6.47 5.12
C MET A 154 15.97 -7.72 4.28
N ILE A 155 15.07 -8.71 4.41
CA ILE A 155 15.10 -9.98 3.68
C ILE A 155 13.94 -10.00 2.71
N ASN A 156 14.21 -10.09 1.42
CA ASN A 156 13.18 -10.21 0.40
C ASN A 156 12.44 -11.54 0.51
N VAL A 157 11.11 -11.48 0.49
CA VAL A 157 10.22 -12.64 0.37
C VAL A 157 9.39 -12.48 -0.89
N PRO A 158 9.43 -13.41 -1.85
CA PRO A 158 8.64 -13.31 -3.06
C PRO A 158 7.13 -13.26 -2.77
N MET A 159 6.42 -12.38 -3.49
CA MET A 159 4.96 -12.36 -3.50
C MET A 159 4.40 -13.32 -4.54
N THR A 160 3.28 -13.94 -4.21
CA THR A 160 2.42 -14.72 -5.10
C THR A 160 1.04 -14.07 -5.19
N PRO A 161 0.15 -14.48 -6.11
CA PRO A 161 -1.23 -13.99 -6.12
C PRO A 161 -2.03 -14.25 -4.83
N GLU A 162 -1.60 -15.23 -4.02
CA GLU A 162 -2.22 -15.63 -2.74
C GLU A 162 -1.63 -14.89 -1.53
N GLY A 163 -0.57 -14.10 -1.70
CA GLY A 163 0.20 -13.45 -0.65
C GLY A 163 1.69 -13.78 -0.73
N PRO A 164 2.49 -13.50 0.31
CA PRO A 164 3.91 -13.85 0.30
C PRO A 164 4.14 -15.37 0.30
N ASP A 165 5.31 -15.79 -0.15
CA ASP A 165 5.76 -17.20 -0.05
C ASP A 165 5.81 -17.62 1.43
N MET A 166 4.72 -18.25 1.89
CA MET A 166 4.55 -18.64 3.28
C MET A 166 5.48 -19.78 3.70
N ASP A 167 5.94 -20.63 2.78
CA ASP A 167 6.92 -21.68 3.12
C ASP A 167 8.24 -21.04 3.51
N MET A 168 8.64 -20.00 2.79
CA MET A 168 9.82 -19.20 3.13
C MET A 168 9.63 -18.41 4.43
N VAL A 169 8.47 -17.77 4.62
CA VAL A 169 8.17 -17.01 5.85
C VAL A 169 8.25 -17.90 7.07
N GLU A 170 7.49 -19.01 7.09
CA GLU A 170 7.44 -19.95 8.21
C GLU A 170 8.82 -20.50 8.58
N LYS A 171 9.60 -20.89 7.58
CA LYS A 171 10.95 -21.39 7.78
C LYS A 171 11.85 -20.31 8.42
N LEU A 172 11.90 -19.12 7.84
CA LEU A 172 12.81 -18.09 8.28
C LEU A 172 12.49 -17.60 9.71
N VAL A 173 11.20 -17.38 10.04
CA VAL A 173 10.82 -16.92 11.38
C VAL A 173 11.04 -18.00 12.47
N ALA A 174 10.98 -19.28 12.10
CA ALA A 174 11.23 -20.37 13.04
C ALA A 174 12.72 -20.64 13.29
N GLU A 175 13.59 -20.31 12.33
CA GLU A 175 15.03 -20.62 12.39
C GLU A 175 15.89 -19.44 12.87
N ASP A 176 15.41 -18.17 12.77
CA ASP A 176 16.21 -16.98 13.04
C ASP A 176 15.51 -16.03 14.03
N ASP A 177 15.99 -15.97 15.26
CA ASP A 177 15.45 -15.10 16.31
C ASP A 177 15.83 -13.62 16.15
N ALA A 178 16.69 -13.26 15.20
CA ALA A 178 16.94 -11.88 14.81
C ALA A 178 15.81 -11.28 13.96
N ILE A 179 14.92 -12.11 13.39
CA ILE A 179 13.77 -11.65 12.62
C ILE A 179 12.68 -11.19 13.60
N LYS A 180 12.43 -9.89 13.62
CA LYS A 180 11.52 -9.24 14.57
C LYS A 180 10.20 -8.80 13.94
N GLY A 181 10.09 -8.81 12.63
CA GLY A 181 8.85 -8.40 11.96
C GLY A 181 8.78 -8.77 10.48
N ILE A 182 7.58 -8.63 9.97
CA ILE A 182 7.25 -8.72 8.55
C ILE A 182 6.29 -7.60 8.18
N TRP A 183 6.54 -6.94 7.05
CA TRP A 183 5.62 -5.96 6.48
C TRP A 183 4.58 -6.65 5.59
N CYS A 184 3.29 -6.37 5.80
CA CYS A 184 2.20 -6.90 4.98
C CYS A 184 1.29 -5.78 4.51
N VAL A 185 0.90 -5.81 3.23
CA VAL A 185 -0.23 -5.04 2.68
C VAL A 185 -1.23 -6.06 2.15
N PRO A 186 -2.15 -6.54 3.01
CA PRO A 186 -2.83 -7.82 2.76
C PRO A 186 -3.98 -7.74 1.78
N LYS A 187 -4.56 -6.58 1.56
CA LYS A 187 -5.67 -6.38 0.62
C LYS A 187 -5.31 -5.34 -0.41
N TYR A 188 -5.51 -5.68 -1.67
CA TYR A 188 -5.17 -4.82 -2.81
C TYR A 188 -3.75 -4.28 -2.70
N SER A 189 -2.78 -5.17 -2.50
CA SER A 189 -1.40 -4.89 -2.13
C SER A 189 -0.72 -3.85 -3.03
N ASN A 190 0.17 -3.09 -2.46
CA ASN A 190 1.00 -2.12 -3.19
C ASN A 190 2.35 -2.76 -3.54
N PRO A 191 2.66 -3.00 -4.83
CA PRO A 191 1.96 -2.50 -6.03
C PRO A 191 1.01 -3.48 -6.73
N GLN A 192 0.93 -4.75 -6.34
CA GLN A 192 0.37 -5.82 -7.18
C GLN A 192 -1.16 -5.86 -7.20
N GLY A 193 -1.82 -5.27 -6.21
CA GLY A 193 -3.26 -5.33 -6.08
C GLY A 193 -3.79 -6.71 -5.67
N TYR A 194 -2.92 -7.60 -5.18
CA TYR A 194 -3.29 -8.91 -4.66
C TYR A 194 -3.95 -8.80 -3.28
N THR A 195 -4.85 -9.73 -3.00
CA THR A 195 -5.42 -9.91 -1.67
C THR A 195 -5.00 -11.28 -1.14
N TYR A 196 -4.51 -11.32 0.11
CA TYR A 196 -4.07 -12.57 0.73
C TYR A 196 -5.24 -13.55 0.84
N SER A 197 -4.98 -14.81 0.50
CA SER A 197 -5.97 -15.87 0.62
C SER A 197 -6.24 -16.22 2.09
N ASP A 198 -7.39 -16.83 2.35
CA ASP A 198 -7.76 -17.31 3.69
C ASP A 198 -6.69 -18.25 4.25
N GLU A 199 -6.11 -19.10 3.41
CA GLU A 199 -5.04 -20.01 3.80
C GLU A 199 -3.78 -19.23 4.23
N THR A 200 -3.39 -18.23 3.47
CA THR A 200 -2.26 -17.35 3.82
C THR A 200 -2.49 -16.65 5.16
N VAL A 201 -3.68 -16.10 5.40
CA VAL A 201 -4.01 -15.44 6.67
C VAL A 201 -3.96 -16.43 7.84
N LYS A 202 -4.49 -17.64 7.68
CA LYS A 202 -4.43 -18.70 8.69
C LYS A 202 -2.99 -19.13 8.97
N ARG A 203 -2.15 -19.24 7.94
CA ARG A 203 -0.71 -19.56 8.10
C ARG A 203 0.00 -18.46 8.90
N PHE A 204 -0.28 -17.17 8.63
CA PHE A 204 0.22 -16.07 9.44
C PHE A 204 -0.19 -16.19 10.91
N ALA A 205 -1.46 -16.46 11.18
CA ALA A 205 -1.97 -16.61 12.54
C ALA A 205 -1.32 -17.77 13.32
N ASN A 206 -0.89 -18.82 12.61
CA ASN A 206 -0.26 -20.00 13.19
C ASN A 206 1.27 -20.00 13.17
N LEU A 207 1.91 -18.87 12.82
CA LEU A 207 3.37 -18.76 12.85
C LEU A 207 3.95 -19.10 14.23
N LYS A 208 5.11 -19.72 14.21
CA LYS A 208 5.87 -20.10 15.43
C LYS A 208 7.27 -19.47 15.40
N PRO A 209 7.36 -18.15 15.60
CA PRO A 209 8.64 -17.45 15.53
C PRO A 209 9.60 -17.90 16.65
N ALA A 210 10.88 -18.01 16.33
CA ALA A 210 11.95 -18.17 17.33
C ALA A 210 12.04 -16.95 18.25
N ALA A 211 11.78 -15.75 17.72
CA ALA A 211 11.74 -14.50 18.45
C ALA A 211 10.38 -14.29 19.14
N LYS A 212 10.37 -14.17 20.49
CA LYS A 212 9.15 -13.88 21.26
C LYS A 212 8.57 -12.49 20.97
N ASP A 213 9.41 -11.58 20.54
CA ASP A 213 9.09 -10.19 20.19
C ASP A 213 8.85 -10.00 18.68
N PHE A 214 8.68 -11.09 17.92
CA PHE A 214 8.25 -11.02 16.53
C PHE A 214 6.82 -10.47 16.42
N ARG A 215 6.57 -9.59 15.43
CA ARG A 215 5.25 -9.04 15.14
C ARG A 215 5.00 -8.96 13.62
N ILE A 216 3.75 -9.19 13.25
CA ILE A 216 3.23 -8.95 11.91
C ILE A 216 2.77 -7.49 11.85
N PHE A 217 3.36 -6.70 10.95
CA PHE A 217 2.95 -5.33 10.65
C PHE A 217 1.98 -5.36 9.48
N TRP A 218 0.69 -5.33 9.81
CA TRP A 218 -0.43 -5.54 8.88
C TRP A 218 -1.01 -4.19 8.44
N ASP A 219 -0.43 -3.60 7.36
CA ASP A 219 -0.89 -2.33 6.81
C ASP A 219 -2.10 -2.54 5.91
N ASN A 220 -3.29 -2.44 6.50
CA ASN A 220 -4.57 -2.68 5.83
C ASN A 220 -5.11 -1.39 5.18
N ALA A 221 -4.24 -0.66 4.48
CA ALA A 221 -4.51 0.64 3.88
C ALA A 221 -5.66 0.64 2.86
N TYR A 222 -5.98 -0.51 2.28
CA TYR A 222 -6.97 -0.66 1.21
C TYR A 222 -8.15 -1.55 1.59
N ILE A 223 -8.42 -1.74 2.87
CA ILE A 223 -9.45 -2.64 3.40
C ILE A 223 -10.82 -2.50 2.72
N ILE A 224 -11.22 -1.28 2.35
CA ILE A 224 -12.52 -0.93 1.74
C ILE A 224 -12.40 -0.30 0.35
N HIS A 225 -11.24 -0.42 -0.31
CA HIS A 225 -10.95 0.29 -1.57
C HIS A 225 -11.28 -0.56 -2.81
N HIS A 226 -12.51 -1.05 -2.90
CA HIS A 226 -13.00 -1.80 -4.05
C HIS A 226 -13.17 -0.87 -5.27
N LEU A 227 -12.83 -1.37 -6.47
CA LEU A 227 -13.11 -0.68 -7.73
C LEU A 227 -14.45 -1.12 -8.35
N TYR A 228 -14.93 -2.31 -8.00
CA TYR A 228 -16.12 -2.92 -8.58
C TYR A 228 -17.07 -3.39 -7.48
N ASP A 229 -18.37 -3.29 -7.73
CA ASP A 229 -19.39 -3.76 -6.78
C ASP A 229 -19.58 -5.29 -6.84
N ASP A 230 -19.36 -5.89 -8.02
CA ASP A 230 -19.57 -7.31 -8.32
C ASP A 230 -18.32 -8.19 -8.15
N ARG A 231 -17.16 -7.58 -7.90
CA ARG A 231 -15.85 -8.24 -7.79
C ARG A 231 -15.04 -7.68 -6.63
N GLN A 232 -15.57 -7.79 -5.43
CA GLN A 232 -14.90 -7.36 -4.22
C GLN A 232 -14.08 -8.52 -3.64
N ASP A 233 -12.79 -8.30 -3.39
CA ASP A 233 -11.97 -9.28 -2.72
C ASP A 233 -12.36 -9.37 -1.24
N HIS A 234 -12.36 -10.57 -0.70
CA HIS A 234 -12.51 -10.84 0.72
C HIS A 234 -11.12 -11.00 1.34
N LEU A 235 -10.93 -10.44 2.54
CA LEU A 235 -9.75 -10.66 3.38
C LEU A 235 -10.23 -11.18 4.73
N LEU A 236 -9.72 -12.34 5.13
CA LEU A 236 -10.01 -12.91 6.44
C LEU A 236 -9.44 -12.03 7.55
N ASN A 237 -10.17 -11.88 8.66
CA ASN A 237 -9.75 -11.05 9.79
C ASN A 237 -8.57 -11.68 10.54
N ILE A 238 -7.38 -11.09 10.40
CA ILE A 238 -6.15 -11.61 11.02
C ILE A 238 -6.18 -11.56 12.55
N ILE A 239 -6.82 -10.56 13.14
CA ILE A 239 -6.93 -10.42 14.61
C ILE A 239 -7.71 -11.63 15.16
N GLU A 240 -8.87 -11.92 14.58
CA GLU A 240 -9.71 -13.05 14.97
C GLU A 240 -8.98 -14.40 14.75
N GLU A 241 -8.28 -14.56 13.62
CA GLU A 241 -7.52 -15.79 13.35
C GLU A 241 -6.34 -15.98 14.33
N CYS A 242 -5.65 -14.91 14.71
CA CYS A 242 -4.61 -14.97 15.74
C CYS A 242 -5.17 -15.34 17.11
N GLU A 243 -6.34 -14.84 17.49
CA GLU A 243 -7.03 -15.24 18.72
C GLU A 243 -7.37 -16.74 18.71
N LYS A 244 -7.96 -17.25 17.60
CA LYS A 244 -8.27 -18.67 17.42
C LYS A 244 -7.03 -19.55 17.49
N ALA A 245 -5.90 -19.08 16.98
CA ALA A 245 -4.61 -19.76 16.99
C ALA A 245 -3.89 -19.70 18.35
N GLY A 246 -4.40 -18.91 19.32
CA GLY A 246 -3.75 -18.69 20.61
C GLY A 246 -2.55 -17.73 20.55
N ASN A 247 -2.47 -16.90 19.52
CA ASN A 247 -1.40 -15.92 19.28
C ASN A 247 -1.96 -14.48 19.19
N PRO A 248 -2.78 -14.00 20.15
CA PRO A 248 -3.48 -12.71 20.00
C PRO A 248 -2.53 -11.51 19.88
N ASP A 249 -1.31 -11.62 20.43
CA ASP A 249 -0.35 -10.53 20.45
C ASP A 249 0.55 -10.47 19.19
N MET A 250 0.33 -11.35 18.21
CA MET A 250 1.24 -11.46 17.05
C MET A 250 1.13 -10.29 16.07
N VAL A 251 0.01 -9.54 16.05
CA VAL A 251 -0.33 -8.58 14.99
C VAL A 251 -0.42 -7.15 15.51
N TYR A 252 0.18 -6.24 14.76
CA TYR A 252 -0.15 -4.82 14.73
C TYR A 252 -0.84 -4.52 13.39
N GLU A 253 -2.13 -4.22 13.40
CA GLU A 253 -2.86 -3.79 12.22
C GLU A 253 -2.94 -2.26 12.17
N PHE A 254 -2.71 -1.71 10.99
CA PHE A 254 -2.71 -0.27 10.74
C PHE A 254 -3.70 0.08 9.65
N VAL A 255 -4.51 1.10 9.92
CA VAL A 255 -5.47 1.64 8.95
C VAL A 255 -5.45 3.15 8.96
N SER A 256 -5.93 3.77 7.89
CA SER A 256 -6.14 5.22 7.84
C SER A 256 -7.23 5.62 6.86
N THR A 257 -7.80 6.79 7.08
CA THR A 257 -8.76 7.41 6.15
C THR A 257 -8.07 8.27 5.07
N SER A 258 -6.76 8.13 4.88
CA SER A 258 -5.99 8.97 3.94
C SER A 258 -6.51 8.94 2.51
N LYS A 259 -7.14 7.83 2.10
CA LYS A 259 -7.73 7.67 0.76
C LYS A 259 -9.26 7.52 0.80
N VAL A 260 -9.86 7.82 1.96
CA VAL A 260 -11.30 7.81 2.22
C VAL A 260 -11.83 9.24 2.37
N SER A 261 -11.11 10.07 3.15
CA SER A 261 -11.39 11.48 3.37
C SER A 261 -10.25 12.35 2.81
N TYR A 262 -9.45 12.95 3.68
CA TYR A 262 -8.32 13.81 3.31
C TYR A 262 -6.99 13.20 3.77
N PRO A 263 -5.99 13.01 2.89
CA PRO A 263 -4.66 12.56 3.32
C PRO A 263 -4.00 13.51 4.33
N GLY A 264 -4.22 14.82 4.15
CA GLY A 264 -3.66 15.85 5.02
C GLY A 264 -4.40 16.06 6.34
N ALA A 265 -5.62 15.55 6.47
CA ALA A 265 -6.50 15.72 7.63
C ALA A 265 -7.37 14.49 7.89
N GLY A 266 -6.82 13.30 7.65
CA GLY A 266 -7.45 12.02 7.96
C GLY A 266 -7.32 11.63 9.42
N ILE A 267 -7.77 10.44 9.75
CA ILE A 267 -7.48 9.73 11.00
C ILE A 267 -6.85 8.38 10.67
N ALA A 268 -5.97 7.94 11.54
CA ALA A 268 -5.33 6.62 11.44
C ALA A 268 -5.51 5.87 12.75
N ALA A 269 -5.36 4.56 12.73
CA ALA A 269 -5.51 3.75 13.93
C ALA A 269 -4.53 2.58 13.96
N LEU A 270 -4.22 2.18 15.20
CA LEU A 270 -3.60 0.92 15.55
C LEU A 270 -4.67 -0.01 16.09
N ILE A 271 -4.76 -1.20 15.53
CA ILE A 271 -5.63 -2.29 15.98
C ILE A 271 -4.74 -3.43 16.44
N SER A 272 -5.00 -3.97 17.64
CA SER A 272 -4.23 -5.08 18.18
C SER A 272 -4.90 -5.68 19.41
N SER A 273 -4.24 -6.67 20.04
CA SER A 273 -4.64 -7.20 21.34
C SER A 273 -4.59 -6.15 22.45
N GLU A 274 -5.31 -6.38 23.54
CA GLU A 274 -5.28 -5.53 24.73
C GLU A 274 -3.85 -5.34 25.28
N ALA A 275 -3.04 -6.40 25.30
CA ALA A 275 -1.68 -6.34 25.79
C ALA A 275 -0.81 -5.41 24.93
N ASN A 276 -0.85 -5.55 23.63
CA ASN A 276 -0.12 -4.69 22.69
C ASN A 276 -0.57 -3.22 22.76
N LEU A 277 -1.88 -3.00 22.87
CA LEU A 277 -2.44 -1.65 22.98
C LEU A 277 -2.07 -0.97 24.30
N LYS A 278 -2.03 -1.73 25.40
CA LYS A 278 -1.56 -1.22 26.69
C LYS A 278 -0.10 -0.79 26.62
N GLU A 279 0.76 -1.62 26.04
CA GLU A 279 2.18 -1.27 25.82
C GLU A 279 2.32 -0.01 24.95
N ALA A 280 1.51 0.11 23.89
CA ALA A 280 1.48 1.31 23.05
C ALA A 280 1.06 2.56 23.86
N GLN A 281 0.03 2.47 24.70
CA GLN A 281 -0.44 3.58 25.54
C GLN A 281 0.59 4.02 26.58
N GLU A 282 1.31 3.09 27.20
CA GLU A 282 2.39 3.41 28.14
C GLU A 282 3.45 4.30 27.47
N TYR A 283 3.80 4.02 26.22
CA TYR A 283 4.73 4.83 25.45
C TYR A 283 4.11 6.18 25.03
N MET A 284 2.86 6.15 24.56
CA MET A 284 2.13 7.34 24.11
C MET A 284 1.98 8.39 25.22
N ASN A 285 1.85 7.99 26.48
CA ASN A 285 1.76 8.90 27.63
C ASN A 285 2.96 9.87 27.76
N PHE A 286 4.12 9.52 27.18
CA PHE A 286 5.29 10.38 27.12
C PHE A 286 5.41 11.17 25.82
N GLN A 287 4.66 10.78 24.80
CA GLN A 287 4.69 11.36 23.47
C GLN A 287 3.62 12.45 23.29
N ILE A 288 2.40 12.20 23.79
CA ILE A 288 1.25 13.04 23.57
C ILE A 288 0.21 12.92 24.70
N ILE A 289 -0.56 13.96 24.94
CA ILE A 289 -1.69 13.92 25.89
C ILE A 289 -2.97 13.37 25.23
N GLY A 290 -3.12 13.55 23.94
CA GLY A 290 -4.22 13.06 23.12
C GLY A 290 -4.12 13.60 21.71
N HIS A 291 -4.61 12.84 20.73
CA HIS A 291 -4.67 13.24 19.34
C HIS A 291 -5.82 14.21 19.06
N ASP A 292 -5.87 14.76 17.84
CA ASP A 292 -6.89 15.73 17.40
C ASP A 292 -8.30 15.11 17.40
N LYS A 293 -9.02 15.33 18.52
CA LYS A 293 -10.39 14.83 18.71
C LYS A 293 -11.42 15.57 17.86
N LEU A 294 -11.16 16.83 17.52
CA LEU A 294 -12.05 17.56 16.61
C LEU A 294 -12.03 16.92 15.23
N ASN A 295 -10.86 16.50 14.78
CA ASN A 295 -10.75 15.79 13.50
C ASN A 295 -11.39 14.39 13.55
N GLN A 296 -11.23 13.66 14.66
CA GLN A 296 -11.94 12.39 14.89
C GLN A 296 -13.47 12.60 14.84
N LEU A 297 -13.97 13.58 15.58
CA LEU A 297 -15.39 13.92 15.64
C LEU A 297 -15.95 14.35 14.28
N ARG A 298 -15.15 15.10 13.49
CA ARG A 298 -15.50 15.50 12.13
C ARG A 298 -15.75 14.28 11.22
N HIS A 299 -14.90 13.27 11.30
CA HIS A 299 -15.05 12.02 10.54
C HIS A 299 -16.33 11.28 10.95
N VAL A 300 -16.54 11.11 12.26
CA VAL A 300 -17.75 10.43 12.77
C VAL A 300 -19.01 11.14 12.34
N LYS A 301 -19.09 12.46 12.51
CA LYS A 301 -20.28 13.24 12.15
C LYS A 301 -20.56 13.27 10.65
N PHE A 302 -19.51 13.22 9.82
CA PHE A 302 -19.64 13.18 8.37
C PHE A 302 -20.09 11.80 7.87
N PHE A 303 -19.43 10.74 8.31
CA PHE A 303 -19.74 9.39 7.85
C PHE A 303 -20.90 8.74 8.58
N GLN A 304 -21.13 9.10 9.84
CA GLN A 304 -22.13 8.60 10.76
C GLN A 304 -21.91 7.14 11.18
N ASN A 305 -21.70 6.24 10.24
CA ASN A 305 -21.53 4.80 10.46
C ASN A 305 -20.80 4.14 9.27
N LEU A 306 -20.64 2.81 9.31
CA LEU A 306 -20.00 2.03 8.26
C LEU A 306 -20.71 2.20 6.89
N ASP A 307 -22.04 2.25 6.85
CA ASP A 307 -22.77 2.45 5.59
C ASP A 307 -22.43 3.79 4.94
N GLY A 308 -22.27 4.85 5.75
CA GLY A 308 -21.82 6.16 5.26
C GLY A 308 -20.42 6.11 4.66
N VAL A 309 -19.49 5.39 5.30
CA VAL A 309 -18.15 5.16 4.77
C VAL A 309 -18.20 4.37 3.46
N MET A 310 -18.96 3.28 3.41
CA MET A 310 -19.08 2.44 2.23
C MET A 310 -19.74 3.17 1.05
N ASN A 311 -20.75 4.00 1.31
CA ASN A 311 -21.35 4.87 0.29
C ASN A 311 -20.35 5.90 -0.25
N GLN A 312 -19.48 6.43 0.60
CA GLN A 312 -18.39 7.31 0.15
C GLN A 312 -17.40 6.54 -0.75
N MET A 313 -17.04 5.32 -0.37
CA MET A 313 -16.10 4.50 -1.14
C MET A 313 -16.66 4.09 -2.51
N LYS A 314 -17.96 3.89 -2.66
CA LYS A 314 -18.60 3.69 -3.98
C LYS A 314 -18.39 4.88 -4.91
N LYS A 315 -18.51 6.10 -4.40
CA LYS A 315 -18.23 7.32 -5.18
C LYS A 315 -16.75 7.42 -5.57
N HIS A 316 -15.83 7.03 -4.68
CA HIS A 316 -14.41 6.92 -5.03
C HIS A 316 -14.18 5.90 -6.14
N ALA A 317 -14.83 4.74 -6.07
CA ALA A 317 -14.74 3.70 -7.10
C ALA A 317 -15.23 4.18 -8.47
N GLU A 318 -16.32 4.95 -8.53
CA GLU A 318 -16.84 5.56 -9.77
C GLU A 318 -15.83 6.49 -10.45
N ILE A 319 -15.01 7.19 -9.66
CA ILE A 319 -13.92 8.05 -10.16
C ILE A 319 -12.68 7.25 -10.56
N LEU A 320 -12.31 6.24 -9.77
CA LEU A 320 -11.06 5.50 -9.96
C LEU A 320 -11.15 4.44 -11.06
N ARG A 321 -12.28 3.73 -11.17
CA ARG A 321 -12.46 2.62 -12.11
C ARG A 321 -12.13 3.01 -13.55
N PRO A 322 -12.70 4.09 -14.12
CA PRO A 322 -12.38 4.50 -15.49
C PRO A 322 -10.90 4.77 -15.71
N LYS A 323 -10.20 5.24 -14.68
CA LYS A 323 -8.75 5.52 -14.73
C LYS A 323 -7.91 4.24 -14.81
N PHE A 324 -8.28 3.22 -14.04
CA PHE A 324 -7.64 1.91 -14.13
C PHE A 324 -7.93 1.26 -15.49
N GLU A 325 -9.18 1.30 -15.93
CA GLU A 325 -9.60 0.71 -17.20
C GLU A 325 -8.91 1.36 -18.40
N ALA A 326 -8.74 2.69 -18.40
CA ALA A 326 -8.06 3.41 -19.48
C ALA A 326 -6.64 2.88 -19.72
N ILE A 327 -5.79 2.84 -18.69
CA ILE A 327 -4.40 2.40 -18.84
C ILE A 327 -4.29 0.88 -19.07
N LEU A 328 -5.13 0.07 -18.42
CA LEU A 328 -5.17 -1.37 -18.63
C LEU A 328 -5.57 -1.72 -20.06
N GLN A 329 -6.55 -1.01 -20.63
CA GLN A 329 -6.98 -1.20 -22.00
C GLN A 329 -5.84 -0.94 -23.00
N VAL A 330 -5.08 0.13 -22.82
CA VAL A 330 -3.91 0.42 -23.68
C VAL A 330 -2.87 -0.69 -23.58
N MET A 331 -2.54 -1.14 -22.37
CA MET A 331 -1.58 -2.24 -22.19
C MET A 331 -2.09 -3.54 -22.82
N ASP A 332 -3.36 -3.87 -22.63
CA ASP A 332 -3.97 -5.07 -23.21
C ASP A 332 -3.92 -5.05 -24.75
N GLN A 333 -4.25 -3.91 -25.36
CA GLN A 333 -4.26 -3.76 -26.82
C GLN A 333 -2.85 -3.81 -27.43
N GLU A 334 -1.89 -3.19 -26.78
CA GLU A 334 -0.58 -2.92 -27.35
C GLU A 334 0.49 -3.95 -26.99
N LEU A 335 0.36 -4.62 -25.84
CA LEU A 335 1.40 -5.53 -25.33
C LEU A 335 0.98 -7.01 -25.30
N SER A 336 -0.35 -7.30 -25.30
CA SER A 336 -0.81 -8.70 -25.24
C SER A 336 -0.29 -9.54 -26.40
N GLY A 337 0.27 -10.70 -26.07
CA GLY A 337 0.81 -11.65 -27.05
C GLY A 337 2.19 -11.31 -27.59
N LEU A 338 2.83 -10.19 -27.20
CA LEU A 338 4.20 -9.87 -27.58
C LEU A 338 5.25 -10.63 -26.76
N GLY A 339 4.87 -11.20 -25.60
CA GLY A 339 5.77 -11.99 -24.74
C GLY A 339 6.90 -11.19 -24.07
N ILE A 340 6.70 -9.87 -23.89
CA ILE A 340 7.72 -8.93 -23.36
C ILE A 340 7.36 -8.36 -21.99
N ALA A 341 6.18 -8.63 -21.48
CA ALA A 341 5.71 -8.11 -20.18
C ALA A 341 4.50 -8.88 -19.66
N SER A 342 4.25 -8.70 -18.37
CA SER A 342 3.01 -9.07 -17.69
C SER A 342 2.57 -7.96 -16.73
N TRP A 343 1.28 -7.90 -16.38
CA TRP A 343 0.76 -6.90 -15.46
C TRP A 343 -0.45 -7.44 -14.71
N THR A 344 -0.69 -6.85 -13.53
CA THR A 344 -1.85 -7.18 -12.70
C THR A 344 -3.10 -6.42 -13.15
N LYS A 345 -4.28 -7.03 -12.88
CA LYS A 345 -5.60 -6.41 -13.09
C LYS A 345 -6.36 -6.43 -11.76
N PRO A 346 -6.09 -5.46 -10.88
CA PRO A 346 -6.62 -5.47 -9.53
C PRO A 346 -8.13 -5.18 -9.48
N ASN A 347 -8.83 -5.77 -8.50
CA ASN A 347 -10.23 -5.46 -8.20
C ASN A 347 -10.38 -4.26 -7.25
N GLY A 348 -9.27 -3.69 -6.77
CA GLY A 348 -9.26 -2.56 -5.84
C GLY A 348 -7.87 -1.96 -5.66
N GLY A 349 -7.76 -1.06 -4.69
CA GLY A 349 -6.50 -0.38 -4.38
C GLY A 349 -6.18 0.79 -5.29
N TYR A 350 -4.89 1.12 -5.39
CA TYR A 350 -4.40 2.35 -6.03
C TYR A 350 -3.31 2.13 -7.07
N PHE A 351 -2.91 0.87 -7.32
CA PHE A 351 -1.75 0.56 -8.15
C PHE A 351 -1.98 -0.61 -9.09
N ILE A 352 -1.18 -0.63 -10.14
CA ILE A 352 -1.00 -1.75 -11.05
C ILE A 352 0.49 -2.11 -11.01
N SER A 353 0.83 -3.38 -10.85
CA SER A 353 2.18 -3.89 -10.98
C SER A 353 2.42 -4.35 -12.41
N PHE A 354 3.54 -3.95 -12.95
CA PHE A 354 3.99 -4.31 -14.28
C PHE A 354 5.37 -4.94 -14.21
N ASP A 355 5.53 -6.11 -14.82
CA ASP A 355 6.81 -6.80 -14.90
C ASP A 355 7.28 -6.85 -16.36
N ALA A 356 8.37 -6.12 -16.63
CA ALA A 356 9.05 -6.10 -17.91
C ALA A 356 9.99 -7.30 -18.05
N MET A 357 10.61 -7.44 -19.20
CA MET A 357 11.77 -8.35 -19.37
C MET A 357 12.87 -7.99 -18.37
N GLU A 358 13.53 -9.00 -17.82
CA GLU A 358 14.65 -8.83 -16.89
C GLU A 358 15.70 -7.84 -17.43
N GLY A 359 16.18 -6.92 -16.56
CA GLY A 359 17.14 -5.87 -16.90
C GLY A 359 16.59 -4.71 -17.75
N CYS A 360 15.26 -4.56 -17.82
CA CYS A 360 14.62 -3.54 -18.66
C CYS A 360 13.91 -2.42 -17.89
N ALA A 361 13.54 -2.62 -16.61
CA ALA A 361 12.68 -1.66 -15.92
C ALA A 361 13.27 -0.25 -15.82
N LYS A 362 14.55 -0.12 -15.45
CA LYS A 362 15.24 1.18 -15.36
C LYS A 362 15.30 1.88 -16.72
N LYS A 363 15.58 1.14 -17.78
CA LYS A 363 15.65 1.67 -19.16
C LYS A 363 14.27 2.14 -19.62
N ILE A 364 13.20 1.37 -19.31
CA ILE A 364 11.81 1.73 -19.65
C ILE A 364 11.40 3.01 -18.94
N VAL A 365 11.62 3.12 -17.64
CA VAL A 365 11.29 4.32 -16.86
C VAL A 365 12.05 5.54 -17.36
N ALA A 366 13.35 5.39 -17.67
CA ALA A 366 14.14 6.45 -18.24
C ALA A 366 13.61 6.90 -19.63
N LYS A 367 13.26 5.94 -20.48
CA LYS A 367 12.70 6.20 -21.82
C LYS A 367 11.35 6.91 -21.74
N ALA A 368 10.46 6.47 -20.85
CA ALA A 368 9.18 7.13 -20.61
C ALA A 368 9.36 8.59 -20.12
N ASN A 369 10.34 8.82 -19.23
CA ASN A 369 10.65 10.16 -18.74
C ASN A 369 11.19 11.09 -19.84
N GLU A 370 11.99 10.58 -20.80
CA GLU A 370 12.43 11.34 -21.96
C GLU A 370 11.26 11.86 -22.81
N ALA A 371 10.16 11.13 -22.85
CA ALA A 371 8.94 11.50 -23.57
C ALA A 371 7.93 12.30 -22.73
N GLY A 372 8.32 12.72 -21.51
CA GLY A 372 7.51 13.56 -20.63
C GLY A 372 6.55 12.79 -19.74
N LEU A 373 6.77 11.49 -19.50
CA LEU A 373 6.00 10.68 -18.55
C LEU A 373 6.81 10.40 -17.29
N THR A 374 6.46 11.06 -16.18
CA THR A 374 7.06 10.79 -14.86
C THR A 374 6.43 9.56 -14.22
N MET A 375 7.29 8.59 -13.84
CA MET A 375 6.91 7.35 -13.16
C MET A 375 7.65 7.20 -11.82
N THR A 376 7.22 6.26 -10.98
CA THR A 376 8.02 5.81 -9.83
C THR A 376 9.33 5.23 -10.35
N GLY A 377 10.45 5.55 -9.71
CA GLY A 377 11.75 4.98 -10.08
C GLY A 377 11.74 3.45 -10.02
N ALA A 378 12.30 2.79 -11.01
CA ALA A 378 12.48 1.35 -11.00
C ALA A 378 13.33 0.92 -9.79
N GLY A 379 12.94 -0.18 -9.14
CA GLY A 379 13.56 -0.65 -7.90
C GLY A 379 12.93 -0.10 -6.61
N ALA A 380 12.10 0.94 -6.66
CA ALA A 380 11.45 1.51 -5.47
C ALA A 380 10.56 0.50 -4.72
N THR A 381 10.06 -0.52 -5.40
CA THR A 381 9.23 -1.58 -4.83
C THR A 381 10.02 -2.70 -4.13
N TYR A 382 11.32 -2.50 -3.96
CA TYR A 382 12.25 -3.44 -3.30
C TYR A 382 13.08 -2.74 -2.21
N PRO A 383 13.49 -3.47 -1.15
CA PRO A 383 14.44 -2.98 -0.17
C PRO A 383 15.71 -2.42 -0.83
N TYR A 384 16.25 -1.35 -0.25
CA TYR A 384 17.46 -0.66 -0.73
C TYR A 384 17.35 -0.16 -2.17
N HIS A 385 16.12 -0.01 -2.70
CA HIS A 385 15.83 0.36 -4.10
C HIS A 385 16.49 -0.58 -5.13
N ASN A 386 16.66 -1.84 -4.76
CA ASN A 386 17.35 -2.84 -5.56
C ASN A 386 16.42 -4.00 -5.93
N ASP A 387 15.80 -3.92 -7.11
CA ASP A 387 15.15 -5.06 -7.75
C ASP A 387 16.22 -5.94 -8.39
N PRO A 388 16.45 -7.18 -7.92
CA PRO A 388 17.48 -8.04 -8.47
C PRO A 388 17.30 -8.38 -9.95
N GLN A 389 16.06 -8.39 -10.44
CA GLN A 389 15.72 -8.69 -11.82
C GLN A 389 15.62 -7.42 -12.69
N ASP A 390 15.58 -6.23 -12.08
CA ASP A 390 15.32 -4.97 -12.80
C ASP A 390 14.13 -5.09 -13.77
N SER A 391 13.00 -5.60 -13.27
CA SER A 391 11.80 -5.94 -14.06
C SER A 391 10.55 -5.23 -13.59
N ASN A 392 10.42 -4.94 -12.28
CA ASN A 392 9.17 -4.43 -11.72
C ASN A 392 9.02 -2.91 -11.86
N ILE A 393 7.84 -2.50 -12.30
CA ILE A 393 7.43 -1.10 -12.45
C ILE A 393 6.06 -0.91 -11.80
N ARG A 394 5.95 0.06 -10.87
CA ARG A 394 4.69 0.44 -10.26
C ARG A 394 4.01 1.55 -11.06
N ILE A 395 2.75 1.34 -11.42
CA ILE A 395 1.89 2.31 -12.10
C ILE A 395 0.82 2.81 -11.13
N ALA A 396 0.66 4.14 -11.01
CA ALA A 396 -0.33 4.78 -10.13
C ALA A 396 -1.34 5.60 -10.96
N PRO A 397 -2.49 5.02 -11.35
CA PRO A 397 -3.45 5.70 -12.23
C PRO A 397 -4.38 6.67 -11.49
N SER A 398 -4.30 6.80 -10.17
CA SER A 398 -5.33 7.49 -9.37
C SER A 398 -5.41 9.01 -9.58
N PHE A 399 -4.31 9.67 -9.92
CA PHE A 399 -4.26 11.14 -9.96
C PHE A 399 -4.65 11.76 -11.32
N PRO A 400 -4.12 11.31 -12.50
CA PRO A 400 -4.47 11.91 -13.79
C PRO A 400 -5.92 11.65 -14.21
N THR A 401 -6.39 12.36 -15.24
CA THR A 401 -7.70 12.06 -15.87
C THR A 401 -7.63 10.78 -16.71
N PRO A 402 -8.76 10.16 -17.07
CA PRO A 402 -8.75 9.01 -17.99
C PRO A 402 -8.08 9.33 -19.35
N GLU A 403 -8.29 10.51 -19.89
CA GLU A 403 -7.69 10.96 -21.16
C GLU A 403 -6.17 11.11 -21.05
N GLU A 404 -5.69 11.68 -19.94
CA GLU A 404 -4.25 11.75 -19.64
C GLU A 404 -3.65 10.35 -19.46
N LEU A 405 -4.40 9.42 -18.88
CA LEU A 405 -3.95 8.03 -18.68
C LEU A 405 -3.89 7.24 -19.98
N GLU A 406 -4.78 7.47 -20.93
CA GLU A 406 -4.67 6.90 -22.27
C GLU A 406 -3.37 7.34 -22.96
N ILE A 407 -3.05 8.64 -22.90
CA ILE A 407 -1.82 9.19 -23.47
C ILE A 407 -0.58 8.64 -22.69
N ALA A 408 -0.63 8.63 -21.38
CA ALA A 408 0.43 8.06 -20.54
C ALA A 408 0.66 6.58 -20.83
N GLY A 409 -0.42 5.82 -21.01
CA GLY A 409 -0.37 4.41 -21.42
C GLY A 409 0.32 4.22 -22.77
N GLN A 410 0.01 5.05 -23.77
CA GLN A 410 0.65 5.01 -25.08
C GLN A 410 2.17 5.29 -24.99
N VAL A 411 2.56 6.32 -24.23
CA VAL A 411 4.00 6.63 -23.98
C VAL A 411 4.68 5.46 -23.28
N PHE A 412 4.03 4.88 -22.28
CA PHE A 412 4.56 3.77 -21.52
C PHE A 412 4.77 2.53 -22.39
N VAL A 413 3.74 2.07 -23.10
CA VAL A 413 3.82 0.86 -23.94
C VAL A 413 4.81 1.01 -25.07
N LEU A 414 4.95 2.21 -25.65
CA LEU A 414 5.97 2.52 -26.65
C LEU A 414 7.38 2.39 -26.08
N SER A 415 7.60 2.89 -24.86
CA SER A 415 8.88 2.76 -24.14
C SER A 415 9.19 1.29 -23.83
N VAL A 416 8.20 0.51 -23.42
CA VAL A 416 8.32 -0.94 -23.19
C VAL A 416 8.73 -1.67 -24.45
N LYS A 417 8.04 -1.42 -25.59
CA LYS A 417 8.33 -2.05 -26.88
C LYS A 417 9.77 -1.73 -27.35
N LEU A 418 10.16 -0.46 -27.31
CA LEU A 418 11.51 -0.03 -27.73
C LEU A 418 12.61 -0.73 -26.95
N VAL A 419 12.53 -0.69 -25.61
CA VAL A 419 13.55 -1.29 -24.75
C VAL A 419 13.58 -2.82 -24.90
N SER A 420 12.41 -3.45 -25.07
CA SER A 420 12.32 -4.90 -25.26
C SER A 420 12.89 -5.33 -26.61
N VAL A 421 12.62 -4.60 -27.69
CA VAL A 421 13.19 -4.87 -29.01
C VAL A 421 14.71 -4.72 -28.99
N ASP A 422 15.23 -3.66 -28.35
CA ASP A 422 16.67 -3.47 -28.17
C ASP A 422 17.31 -4.67 -27.46
N LYS A 423 16.73 -5.07 -26.34
CA LYS A 423 17.24 -6.23 -25.57
C LYS A 423 17.22 -7.53 -26.38
N ILE A 424 16.17 -7.79 -27.15
CA ILE A 424 16.09 -9.01 -27.96
C ILE A 424 17.11 -8.96 -29.09
N LEU A 425 17.34 -7.79 -29.72
CA LEU A 425 18.36 -7.61 -30.76
C LEU A 425 19.78 -7.81 -30.22
N GLU A 426 20.06 -7.43 -28.96
CA GLU A 426 21.38 -7.69 -28.31
C GLU A 426 21.68 -9.19 -28.18
N SER A 427 20.64 -10.06 -28.16
CA SER A 427 20.78 -11.52 -28.03
C SER A 427 20.73 -12.28 -29.34
N LYS A 428 20.45 -11.63 -30.49
CA LYS A 428 20.39 -12.17 -31.87
C LYS A 428 21.53 -11.65 -32.75
#